data_f58887bdac7773327cbf53cfc2a1b119
#
_entry.id   f58887bdac7773327cbf53cfc2a1b119
#
_cell.length_a   1.000
_cell.length_b   1.000
_cell.length_c   1.000
_cell.angle_alpha   90.00
_cell.angle_beta   90.00
_cell.angle_gamma   90.00
#
_symmetry.space_group_name_H-M   'P 1'
#
loop_
_entity.id
_entity.type
_entity.pdbx_description
1 polymer ?
#
loop_
_entity_poly.entity_id
_entity_poly.type
_entity_poly.pdbx_seq_one_letter_code
_entity_poly.pdbx_strand_id
1 'polypeptide(L)'
;MPQKSAIKPLLEVLSGRRQKVPPIWMMRQAGRYLPEYRELRARAGGFLELCFTPEFAAEVTLQPIRRFNFDAAVIFSDILVIPYALGREVRFEAGEGPRLDPLDTPAKVQTLAHEADFSKLEPVYEALRRVRRELDAKIALIGFCGAPWTVATYIVAGQGTPDQAPARMMAYSHPESFSKIIDTLVANSIQYLLGQLAAGADVLQIFDTWAGVLPPREFLRWSIEPTRRIVEGVRAKVPDAKIIGFPRGAGALLPHYVQATGVDAVSIDWTADPVLIREHVQNRVAIQGNLDPLALIAGGAALDRAVDDVLANYAKGRLIFNLGHGIQPETPIAHVEQMIERVRAHTA
;
A
#
# COMPACT_ATOMS: atom_id res chain seq x y z
N MET A 1 -29.35 16.25 16.75
CA MET A 1 -29.52 15.47 15.53
C MET A 1 -28.17 14.81 15.23
N PRO A 2 -28.07 13.50 14.98
CA PRO A 2 -26.80 12.92 14.55
C PRO A 2 -26.42 13.58 13.23
N GLN A 3 -25.23 14.19 13.16
CA GLN A 3 -24.65 14.64 11.90
C GLN A 3 -24.66 13.46 10.94
N LYS A 4 -25.33 13.58 9.78
CA LYS A 4 -25.18 12.61 8.69
C LYS A 4 -23.68 12.47 8.45
N SER A 5 -23.12 11.29 8.72
CA SER A 5 -21.73 10.98 8.44
C SER A 5 -21.47 11.32 6.97
N ALA A 6 -20.47 12.14 6.72
CA ALA A 6 -20.13 12.55 5.36
C ALA A 6 -19.81 11.30 4.53
N ILE A 7 -20.40 11.20 3.34
CA ILE A 7 -20.18 10.08 2.43
C ILE A 7 -18.74 10.18 1.89
N LYS A 8 -17.94 9.14 2.12
CA LYS A 8 -16.59 9.00 1.57
C LYS A 8 -16.65 8.12 0.32
N PRO A 9 -16.44 8.66 -0.89
CA PRO A 9 -16.58 7.89 -2.14
C PRO A 9 -15.77 6.59 -2.15
N LEU A 10 -14.56 6.60 -1.61
CA LEU A 10 -13.71 5.41 -1.52
C LEU A 10 -14.34 4.31 -0.65
N LEU A 11 -14.91 4.66 0.51
CA LEU A 11 -15.59 3.69 1.38
C LEU A 11 -16.86 3.14 0.74
N GLU A 12 -17.57 3.95 -0.05
CA GLU A 12 -18.73 3.50 -0.82
C GLU A 12 -18.32 2.38 -1.79
N VAL A 13 -17.21 2.59 -2.53
CA VAL A 13 -16.69 1.58 -3.46
C VAL A 13 -16.31 0.29 -2.73
N LEU A 14 -15.61 0.40 -1.59
CA LEU A 14 -15.23 -0.75 -0.75
C LEU A 14 -16.43 -1.45 -0.10
N SER A 15 -17.56 -0.74 0.03
CA SER A 15 -18.82 -1.30 0.55
C SER A 15 -19.74 -1.85 -0.56
N GLY A 16 -19.21 -1.98 -1.78
CA GLY A 16 -19.95 -2.59 -2.89
C GLY A 16 -20.71 -1.61 -3.79
N ARG A 17 -20.65 -0.30 -3.54
CA ARG A 17 -21.37 0.72 -4.30
C ARG A 17 -20.49 1.34 -5.38
N ARG A 18 -20.85 1.14 -6.64
CA ARG A 18 -20.21 1.81 -7.77
C ARG A 18 -20.39 3.33 -7.65
N GLN A 19 -19.33 4.10 -7.97
CA GLN A 19 -19.40 5.55 -8.11
C GLN A 19 -19.49 5.94 -9.59
N LYS A 20 -20.22 7.02 -9.88
CA LYS A 20 -20.33 7.57 -11.24
C LYS A 20 -18.96 8.07 -11.73
N VAL A 21 -18.25 8.77 -10.87
CA VAL A 21 -16.85 9.16 -11.05
C VAL A 21 -16.02 8.35 -10.06
N PRO A 22 -15.06 7.55 -10.50
CA PRO A 22 -14.22 6.77 -9.58
C PRO A 22 -13.47 7.68 -8.60
N PRO A 23 -13.40 7.34 -7.29
CA PRO A 23 -12.54 8.06 -6.37
C PRO A 23 -11.06 7.88 -6.77
N ILE A 24 -10.26 8.93 -6.58
CA ILE A 24 -8.86 8.99 -6.99
C ILE A 24 -7.95 9.16 -5.77
N TRP A 25 -6.89 8.38 -5.72
CA TRP A 25 -5.70 8.65 -4.95
C TRP A 25 -4.50 8.02 -5.66
N MET A 26 -3.28 8.35 -5.29
CA MET A 26 -2.09 7.77 -5.93
C MET A 26 -1.14 7.15 -4.90
N MET A 27 -0.66 5.96 -5.18
CA MET A 27 0.41 5.34 -4.42
C MET A 27 1.66 6.22 -4.47
N ARG A 28 2.23 6.52 -3.29
CA ARG A 28 3.35 7.47 -3.08
C ARG A 28 3.00 8.92 -3.44
N GLN A 29 1.73 9.32 -3.33
CA GLN A 29 1.27 10.68 -3.64
C GLN A 29 2.01 11.76 -2.84
N ALA A 30 2.42 11.52 -1.60
CA ALA A 30 3.42 12.31 -0.90
C ALA A 30 4.81 11.84 -1.34
N GLY A 31 5.47 12.60 -2.20
CA GLY A 31 6.69 12.10 -2.83
C GLY A 31 7.58 13.17 -3.45
N ARG A 32 8.76 12.74 -3.89
CA ARG A 32 9.84 13.61 -4.40
C ARG A 32 9.49 14.42 -5.65
N TYR A 33 8.40 14.11 -6.36
CA TYR A 33 7.92 14.93 -7.48
C TYR A 33 7.34 16.27 -7.01
N LEU A 34 6.91 16.39 -5.73
CA LEU A 34 6.40 17.63 -5.14
C LEU A 34 7.53 18.50 -4.58
N PRO A 35 7.62 19.81 -4.92
CA PRO A 35 8.61 20.71 -4.36
C PRO A 35 8.47 20.86 -2.85
N GLU A 36 7.24 21.07 -2.34
CA GLU A 36 6.94 21.18 -0.91
C GLU A 36 7.35 19.94 -0.10
N TYR A 37 7.25 18.76 -0.68
CA TYR A 37 7.75 17.54 -0.07
C TYR A 37 9.28 17.54 0.05
N ARG A 38 9.98 17.96 -1.04
CA ARG A 38 11.45 18.03 -1.03
C ARG A 38 11.98 19.03 -0.02
N GLU A 39 11.32 20.19 0.12
CA GLU A 39 11.67 21.22 1.11
C GLU A 39 11.51 20.66 2.54
N LEU A 40 10.39 20.03 2.86
CA LEU A 40 10.16 19.48 4.18
C LEU A 40 11.10 18.31 4.50
N ARG A 41 11.38 17.45 3.52
CA ARG A 41 12.35 16.37 3.67
C ARG A 41 13.76 16.87 3.96
N ALA A 42 14.19 17.95 3.31
CA ALA A 42 15.48 18.57 3.58
C ALA A 42 15.56 19.12 5.01
N ARG A 43 14.47 19.69 5.53
CA ARG A 43 14.38 20.19 6.91
C ARG A 43 14.36 19.05 7.94
N ALA A 44 13.76 17.91 7.61
CA ALA A 44 13.68 16.76 8.51
C ALA A 44 15.04 16.09 8.76
N GLY A 45 16.02 16.24 7.86
CA GLY A 45 17.35 15.67 7.97
C GLY A 45 17.49 14.26 7.41
N GLY A 46 16.42 13.46 7.38
CA GLY A 46 16.43 12.09 6.87
C GLY A 46 15.04 11.55 6.59
N PHE A 47 15.00 10.33 6.06
CA PHE A 47 13.73 9.69 5.75
C PHE A 47 13.03 9.14 7.00
N LEU A 48 13.79 8.54 7.92
CA LEU A 48 13.24 8.02 9.18
C LEU A 48 12.76 9.16 10.08
N GLU A 49 13.51 10.25 10.16
CA GLU A 49 13.12 11.45 10.90
C GLU A 49 11.81 12.02 10.35
N LEU A 50 11.65 12.00 9.00
CA LEU A 50 10.41 12.43 8.36
C LEU A 50 9.23 11.49 8.73
N CYS A 51 9.44 10.17 8.78
CA CYS A 51 8.42 9.19 9.14
C CYS A 51 8.04 9.24 10.63
N PHE A 52 9.03 9.45 11.51
CA PHE A 52 8.84 9.36 12.96
C PHE A 52 8.69 10.72 13.67
N THR A 53 8.63 11.83 12.92
CA THR A 53 8.21 13.13 13.44
C THR A 53 6.75 13.36 13.05
N PRO A 54 5.79 13.25 13.98
CA PRO A 54 4.35 13.28 13.67
C PRO A 54 3.91 14.52 12.90
N GLU A 55 4.50 15.68 13.20
CA GLU A 55 4.26 16.95 12.51
C GLU A 55 4.64 16.86 11.03
N PHE A 56 5.80 16.31 10.75
CA PHE A 56 6.30 16.20 9.38
C PHE A 56 5.54 15.14 8.59
N ALA A 57 5.30 13.97 9.19
CA ALA A 57 4.55 12.90 8.55
C ALA A 57 3.11 13.34 8.23
N ALA A 58 2.44 14.06 9.14
CA ALA A 58 1.12 14.63 8.91
C ALA A 58 1.15 15.67 7.79
N GLU A 59 2.10 16.61 7.83
CA GLU A 59 2.22 17.66 6.82
C GLU A 59 2.41 17.07 5.42
N VAL A 60 3.38 16.15 5.21
CA VAL A 60 3.59 15.55 3.88
C VAL A 60 2.40 14.71 3.42
N THR A 61 1.66 14.11 4.35
CA THR A 61 0.42 13.37 4.03
C THR A 61 -0.65 14.31 3.46
N LEU A 62 -0.76 15.52 3.98
CA LEU A 62 -1.79 16.49 3.60
C LEU A 62 -1.41 17.32 2.35
N GLN A 63 -0.12 17.45 2.01
CA GLN A 63 0.34 18.22 0.84
C GLN A 63 -0.38 17.82 -0.47
N PRO A 64 -0.42 16.54 -0.89
CA PRO A 64 -1.11 16.15 -2.12
C PRO A 64 -2.63 16.34 -2.04
N ILE A 65 -3.22 16.28 -0.85
CA ILE A 65 -4.64 16.53 -0.66
C ILE A 65 -4.96 18.00 -0.94
N ARG A 66 -4.18 18.90 -0.38
CA ARG A 66 -4.35 20.35 -0.60
C ARG A 66 -4.10 20.75 -2.05
N ARG A 67 -3.14 20.09 -2.72
CA ARG A 67 -2.78 20.41 -4.11
C ARG A 67 -3.78 19.85 -5.12
N PHE A 68 -4.20 18.59 -4.97
CA PHE A 68 -4.89 17.84 -6.01
C PHE A 68 -6.32 17.46 -5.65
N ASN A 69 -6.76 17.72 -4.43
CA ASN A 69 -8.11 17.36 -3.97
C ASN A 69 -8.44 15.87 -4.20
N PHE A 70 -7.52 14.97 -3.81
CA PHE A 70 -7.74 13.53 -3.86
C PHE A 70 -8.85 13.06 -2.90
N ASP A 71 -9.46 11.92 -3.19
CA ASP A 71 -10.54 11.31 -2.39
C ASP A 71 -10.02 10.48 -1.21
N ALA A 72 -8.69 10.24 -1.15
CA ALA A 72 -8.06 9.60 -0.02
C ALA A 72 -6.64 10.12 0.24
N ALA A 73 -6.30 10.21 1.52
CA ALA A 73 -4.96 10.41 2.02
C ALA A 73 -4.38 9.06 2.46
N VAL A 74 -3.17 8.72 2.07
CA VAL A 74 -2.41 7.59 2.63
C VAL A 74 -1.38 8.16 3.61
N ILE A 75 -1.37 7.63 4.83
CA ILE A 75 -0.39 8.09 5.84
C ILE A 75 1.04 7.95 5.32
N PHE A 76 1.87 8.97 5.55
CA PHE A 76 3.28 8.88 5.24
C PHE A 76 4.00 8.04 6.30
N SER A 77 4.53 6.91 5.88
CA SER A 77 5.26 5.94 6.67
C SER A 77 6.06 5.01 5.75
N ASP A 78 6.65 3.95 6.29
CA ASP A 78 7.38 2.94 5.52
C ASP A 78 6.91 1.52 5.83
N ILE A 79 7.12 0.58 4.89
CA ILE A 79 6.79 -0.83 5.09
C ILE A 79 7.74 -1.53 6.06
N LEU A 80 8.89 -0.94 6.36
CA LEU A 80 9.92 -1.50 7.25
C LEU A 80 9.83 -0.98 8.70
N VAL A 81 8.76 -0.23 9.04
CA VAL A 81 8.55 0.22 10.43
C VAL A 81 8.33 -0.96 11.40
N ILE A 82 7.75 -2.08 10.93
CA ILE A 82 7.59 -3.30 11.75
C ILE A 82 8.97 -3.93 12.04
N PRO A 83 9.85 -4.22 11.05
CA PRO A 83 11.24 -4.60 11.32
C PRO A 83 11.96 -3.68 12.30
N TYR A 84 11.82 -2.35 12.14
CA TYR A 84 12.39 -1.37 13.08
C TYR A 84 11.86 -1.55 14.51
N ALA A 85 10.56 -1.74 14.67
CA ALA A 85 9.95 -1.99 15.97
C ALA A 85 10.34 -3.36 16.57
N LEU A 86 10.66 -4.35 15.72
CA LEU A 86 11.26 -5.64 16.11
C LEU A 86 12.73 -5.55 16.48
N GLY A 87 13.29 -4.34 16.56
CA GLY A 87 14.67 -4.10 16.96
C GLY A 87 15.70 -4.24 15.84
N ARG A 88 15.25 -4.34 14.56
CA ARG A 88 16.17 -4.32 13.42
C ARG A 88 16.62 -2.89 13.14
N GLU A 89 17.90 -2.69 12.93
CA GLU A 89 18.41 -1.41 12.48
C GLU A 89 18.02 -1.20 11.01
N VAL A 90 17.20 -0.18 10.73
CA VAL A 90 16.78 0.20 9.38
C VAL A 90 17.47 1.51 9.03
N ARG A 91 18.22 1.52 7.93
CA ARG A 91 18.91 2.71 7.41
C ARG A 91 18.44 3.00 6.00
N PHE A 92 18.41 4.27 5.60
CA PHE A 92 18.09 4.70 4.25
C PHE A 92 19.27 5.46 3.67
N GLU A 93 19.96 4.83 2.75
CA GLU A 93 21.09 5.44 2.05
C GLU A 93 20.62 6.16 0.79
N ALA A 94 21.21 7.34 0.53
CA ALA A 94 20.83 8.15 -0.63
C ALA A 94 21.13 7.39 -1.93
N GLY A 95 20.08 7.15 -2.73
CA GLY A 95 20.18 6.43 -4.01
C GLY A 95 20.14 4.90 -3.92
N GLU A 96 20.28 4.31 -2.73
CA GLU A 96 20.40 2.85 -2.57
C GLU A 96 19.16 2.16 -1.97
N GLY A 97 18.22 2.95 -1.44
CA GLY A 97 17.03 2.42 -0.76
C GLY A 97 17.29 1.97 0.69
N PRO A 98 16.39 1.14 1.27
CA PRO A 98 16.54 0.69 2.64
C PRO A 98 17.62 -0.36 2.80
N ARG A 99 18.33 -0.30 3.95
CA ARG A 99 19.34 -1.26 4.39
C ARG A 99 19.01 -1.78 5.78
N LEU A 100 19.16 -3.08 5.98
CA LEU A 100 19.01 -3.77 7.25
C LEU A 100 20.16 -4.77 7.43
N ASP A 101 20.44 -5.17 8.69
CA ASP A 101 21.29 -6.31 8.92
C ASP A 101 20.57 -7.60 8.50
N PRO A 102 21.14 -8.40 7.56
CA PRO A 102 20.43 -9.53 6.97
C PRO A 102 20.26 -10.69 7.96
N LEU A 103 19.07 -11.32 7.92
CA LEU A 103 18.81 -12.61 8.59
C LEU A 103 18.95 -13.74 7.57
N ASP A 104 20.13 -13.90 7.00
CA ASP A 104 20.44 -14.78 5.86
C ASP A 104 20.72 -16.25 6.25
N THR A 105 20.71 -16.57 7.54
CA THR A 105 20.93 -17.94 8.05
C THR A 105 19.88 -18.31 9.11
N PRO A 106 19.58 -19.62 9.28
CA PRO A 106 18.70 -20.08 10.35
C PRO A 106 19.11 -19.62 11.76
N ALA A 107 20.40 -19.57 12.03
CA ALA A 107 20.92 -19.10 13.32
C ALA A 107 20.60 -17.62 13.58
N LYS A 108 20.76 -16.76 12.55
CA LYS A 108 20.38 -15.34 12.64
C LYS A 108 18.86 -15.16 12.77
N VAL A 109 18.05 -15.99 12.11
CA VAL A 109 16.59 -15.94 12.26
C VAL A 109 16.15 -16.18 13.70
N GLN A 110 16.89 -16.98 14.48
CA GLN A 110 16.57 -17.20 15.89
C GLN A 110 16.73 -15.93 16.75
N THR A 111 17.49 -14.94 16.29
CA THR A 111 17.65 -13.66 17.00
C THR A 111 16.51 -12.67 16.75
N LEU A 112 15.58 -12.97 15.83
CA LEU A 112 14.43 -12.12 15.56
C LEU A 112 13.49 -12.10 16.78
N ALA A 113 13.19 -10.92 17.28
CA ALA A 113 12.22 -10.74 18.35
C ALA A 113 10.81 -11.21 17.90
N HIS A 114 10.04 -11.80 18.80
CA HIS A 114 8.68 -12.26 18.50
C HIS A 114 7.66 -11.12 18.50
N GLU A 115 7.84 -10.18 19.43
CA GLU A 115 6.96 -9.01 19.58
C GLU A 115 7.73 -7.73 19.27
N ALA A 116 7.07 -6.85 18.53
CA ALA A 116 7.55 -5.51 18.25
C ALA A 116 7.34 -4.60 19.47
N ASP A 117 8.28 -3.69 19.67
CA ASP A 117 8.10 -2.58 20.59
C ASP A 117 7.19 -1.52 19.92
N PHE A 118 5.88 -1.62 20.15
CA PHE A 118 4.90 -0.71 19.56
C PHE A 118 5.02 0.73 20.04
N SER A 119 5.73 1.00 21.15
CA SER A 119 6.01 2.38 21.56
C SER A 119 6.84 3.14 20.51
N LYS A 120 7.67 2.44 19.75
CA LYS A 120 8.42 3.00 18.62
C LYS A 120 7.53 3.40 17.45
N LEU A 121 6.31 2.87 17.36
CA LEU A 121 5.35 3.17 16.30
C LEU A 121 4.33 4.25 16.71
N GLU A 122 4.35 4.69 17.96
CA GLU A 122 3.47 5.75 18.47
C GLU A 122 3.54 7.04 17.63
N PRO A 123 4.71 7.48 17.10
CA PRO A 123 4.78 8.63 16.21
C PRO A 123 3.92 8.46 14.93
N VAL A 124 3.81 7.25 14.38
CA VAL A 124 2.96 6.98 13.20
C VAL A 124 1.48 7.09 13.58
N TYR A 125 1.10 6.58 14.74
CA TYR A 125 -0.28 6.69 15.23
C TYR A 125 -0.64 8.15 15.54
N GLU A 126 0.28 8.93 16.12
CA GLU A 126 0.05 10.35 16.35
C GLU A 126 -0.06 11.13 15.02
N ALA A 127 0.76 10.81 14.02
CA ALA A 127 0.61 11.39 12.68
C ALA A 127 -0.78 11.11 12.08
N LEU A 128 -1.28 9.87 12.20
CA LEU A 128 -2.65 9.50 11.78
C LEU A 128 -3.71 10.35 12.49
N ARG A 129 -3.61 10.50 13.81
CA ARG A 129 -4.56 11.34 14.60
C ARG A 129 -4.53 12.80 14.16
N ARG A 130 -3.35 13.34 13.87
CA ARG A 130 -3.19 14.72 13.35
C ARG A 130 -3.83 14.87 11.97
N VAL A 131 -3.48 13.98 11.04
CA VAL A 131 -4.11 13.98 9.70
C VAL A 131 -5.63 13.87 9.81
N ARG A 132 -6.15 12.97 10.66
CA ARG A 132 -7.59 12.81 10.82
C ARG A 132 -8.30 14.07 11.30
N ARG A 133 -7.68 14.85 12.18
CA ARG A 133 -8.23 16.11 12.67
C ARG A 133 -8.33 17.20 11.61
N GLU A 134 -7.39 17.21 10.66
CA GLU A 134 -7.30 18.25 9.62
C GLU A 134 -7.97 17.84 8.29
N LEU A 135 -8.14 16.53 8.06
CA LEU A 135 -8.65 16.00 6.81
C LEU A 135 -10.17 16.21 6.72
N ASP A 136 -10.64 16.70 5.55
CA ASP A 136 -12.08 16.81 5.28
C ASP A 136 -12.79 15.47 5.54
N ALA A 137 -13.99 15.55 6.09
CA ALA A 137 -14.77 14.38 6.46
C ALA A 137 -15.15 13.47 5.27
N LYS A 138 -15.10 13.99 4.03
CA LYS A 138 -15.35 13.22 2.79
C LYS A 138 -14.14 12.44 2.29
N ILE A 139 -12.94 12.77 2.76
CA ILE A 139 -11.70 12.14 2.33
C ILE A 139 -11.39 10.96 3.23
N ALA A 140 -11.11 9.80 2.63
CA ALA A 140 -10.73 8.61 3.38
C ALA A 140 -9.25 8.70 3.83
N LEU A 141 -8.95 8.20 5.03
CA LEU A 141 -7.59 8.06 5.53
C LEU A 141 -7.17 6.59 5.45
N ILE A 142 -6.11 6.32 4.69
CA ILE A 142 -5.58 4.98 4.46
C ILE A 142 -4.37 4.76 5.36
N GLY A 143 -4.46 3.74 6.23
CA GLY A 143 -3.32 3.14 6.89
C GLY A 143 -2.78 1.96 6.07
N PHE A 144 -1.55 1.50 6.35
CA PHE A 144 -1.00 0.39 5.58
C PHE A 144 0.09 -0.38 6.33
N CYS A 145 0.42 -1.55 5.79
CA CYS A 145 1.66 -2.26 6.10
C CYS A 145 2.25 -2.90 4.84
N GLY A 146 3.52 -3.28 4.91
CA GLY A 146 4.09 -4.23 3.95
C GLY A 146 3.54 -5.63 4.20
N ALA A 147 3.25 -6.38 3.13
CA ALA A 147 2.91 -7.79 3.26
C ALA A 147 4.09 -8.60 3.80
N PRO A 148 3.85 -9.65 4.58
CA PRO A 148 4.91 -10.45 5.19
C PRO A 148 5.95 -10.95 4.21
N TRP A 149 5.57 -11.42 3.02
CA TRP A 149 6.53 -11.83 1.98
C TRP A 149 7.44 -10.67 1.57
N THR A 150 6.85 -9.55 1.17
CA THR A 150 7.64 -8.37 0.73
C THR A 150 8.59 -7.88 1.83
N VAL A 151 8.13 -7.80 3.07
CA VAL A 151 8.98 -7.37 4.20
C VAL A 151 10.07 -8.41 4.51
N ALA A 152 9.74 -9.71 4.46
CA ALA A 152 10.71 -10.79 4.67
C ALA A 152 11.85 -10.75 3.64
N THR A 153 11.58 -10.33 2.38
CA THR A 153 12.66 -10.21 1.37
C THR A 153 13.74 -9.22 1.81
N TYR A 154 13.35 -8.09 2.40
CA TYR A 154 14.29 -7.12 2.95
C TYR A 154 14.98 -7.62 4.21
N ILE A 155 14.28 -8.28 5.11
CA ILE A 155 14.86 -8.84 6.36
C ILE A 155 15.92 -9.88 6.02
N VAL A 156 15.66 -10.78 5.06
CA VAL A 156 16.59 -11.86 4.70
C VAL A 156 17.81 -11.32 3.97
N ALA A 157 17.60 -10.43 2.99
CA ALA A 157 18.68 -9.96 2.13
C ALA A 157 19.40 -8.71 2.68
N GLY A 158 18.80 -8.01 3.63
CA GLY A 158 19.29 -6.73 4.14
C GLY A 158 19.10 -5.55 3.18
N GLN A 159 18.56 -5.80 1.97
CA GLN A 159 18.38 -4.81 0.91
C GLN A 159 17.40 -5.30 -0.15
N GLY A 160 17.03 -4.43 -1.09
CA GLY A 160 16.36 -4.85 -2.32
C GLY A 160 17.29 -5.69 -3.20
N THR A 161 16.77 -6.79 -3.76
CA THR A 161 17.56 -7.68 -4.63
C THR A 161 16.78 -8.03 -5.89
N PRO A 162 17.46 -8.32 -7.03
CA PRO A 162 16.80 -8.86 -8.21
C PRO A 162 16.07 -10.18 -7.88
N ASP A 163 14.85 -10.36 -8.40
CA ASP A 163 14.03 -11.57 -8.27
C ASP A 163 13.84 -12.09 -6.84
N GLN A 164 14.23 -11.32 -5.83
CA GLN A 164 14.18 -11.68 -4.42
C GLN A 164 14.85 -13.04 -4.11
N ALA A 165 15.96 -13.33 -4.81
CA ALA A 165 16.64 -14.61 -4.77
C ALA A 165 17.04 -15.07 -3.37
N PRO A 166 17.65 -14.24 -2.47
CA PRO A 166 18.01 -14.68 -1.12
C PRO A 166 16.82 -15.19 -0.30
N ALA A 167 15.69 -14.46 -0.32
CA ALA A 167 14.48 -14.86 0.40
C ALA A 167 13.85 -16.13 -0.19
N ARG A 168 13.81 -16.25 -1.53
CA ARG A 168 13.33 -17.46 -2.21
C ARG A 168 14.20 -18.68 -1.87
N MET A 169 15.52 -18.52 -1.88
CA MET A 169 16.45 -19.59 -1.48
C MET A 169 16.22 -20.03 -0.06
N MET A 170 16.08 -19.09 0.89
CA MET A 170 15.79 -19.43 2.29
C MET A 170 14.44 -20.14 2.42
N ALA A 171 13.41 -19.68 1.71
CA ALA A 171 12.08 -20.30 1.74
C ALA A 171 12.11 -21.76 1.24
N TYR A 172 12.96 -22.10 0.28
CA TYR A 172 13.15 -23.48 -0.21
C TYR A 172 14.04 -24.30 0.70
N SER A 173 15.21 -23.73 1.10
CA SER A 173 16.24 -24.52 1.81
C SER A 173 15.98 -24.64 3.31
N HIS A 174 15.33 -23.63 3.91
CA HIS A 174 15.06 -23.51 5.35
C HIS A 174 13.63 -23.05 5.62
N PRO A 175 12.60 -23.79 5.17
CA PRO A 175 11.20 -23.36 5.21
C PRO A 175 10.68 -23.09 6.62
N GLU A 176 11.18 -23.79 7.63
CA GLU A 176 10.80 -23.56 9.04
C GLU A 176 11.31 -22.22 9.55
N SER A 177 12.59 -21.89 9.25
CA SER A 177 13.17 -20.60 9.61
C SER A 177 12.46 -19.47 8.87
N PHE A 178 12.13 -19.65 7.58
CA PHE A 178 11.40 -18.66 6.82
C PHE A 178 9.97 -18.48 7.35
N SER A 179 9.28 -19.56 7.71
CA SER A 179 7.96 -19.52 8.38
C SER A 179 8.00 -18.69 9.65
N LYS A 180 9.06 -18.83 10.48
CA LYS A 180 9.20 -18.02 11.70
C LYS A 180 9.23 -16.52 11.40
N ILE A 181 9.93 -16.09 10.35
CA ILE A 181 9.92 -14.68 9.92
C ILE A 181 8.51 -14.26 9.53
N ILE A 182 7.84 -15.05 8.67
CA ILE A 182 6.48 -14.76 8.19
C ILE A 182 5.48 -14.69 9.36
N ASP A 183 5.52 -15.65 10.28
CA ASP A 183 4.61 -15.71 11.43
C ASP A 183 4.78 -14.49 12.36
N THR A 184 6.04 -14.12 12.61
CA THR A 184 6.37 -12.90 13.36
C THR A 184 5.81 -11.66 12.67
N LEU A 185 6.00 -11.53 11.36
CA LEU A 185 5.50 -10.40 10.60
C LEU A 185 3.97 -10.35 10.56
N VAL A 186 3.28 -11.49 10.39
CA VAL A 186 1.82 -11.56 10.44
C VAL A 186 1.29 -11.06 11.78
N ALA A 187 1.81 -11.60 12.90
CA ALA A 187 1.34 -11.23 14.24
C ALA A 187 1.50 -9.74 14.52
N ASN A 188 2.66 -9.18 14.18
CA ASN A 188 2.96 -7.76 14.42
C ASN A 188 2.24 -6.83 13.43
N SER A 189 1.99 -7.27 12.17
CA SER A 189 1.19 -6.52 11.21
C SER A 189 -0.25 -6.36 11.67
N ILE A 190 -0.85 -7.41 12.24
CA ILE A 190 -2.22 -7.33 12.81
C ILE A 190 -2.28 -6.24 13.89
N GLN A 191 -1.37 -6.25 14.85
CA GLN A 191 -1.36 -5.26 15.93
C GLN A 191 -1.11 -3.85 15.40
N TYR A 192 -0.17 -3.68 14.46
CA TYR A 192 0.13 -2.41 13.84
C TYR A 192 -1.07 -1.82 13.08
N LEU A 193 -1.77 -2.64 12.32
CA LEU A 193 -2.96 -2.22 11.57
C LEU A 193 -4.14 -1.88 12.50
N LEU A 194 -4.33 -2.63 13.57
CA LEU A 194 -5.32 -2.31 14.60
C LEU A 194 -5.01 -0.95 15.27
N GLY A 195 -3.74 -0.67 15.57
CA GLY A 195 -3.31 0.62 16.08
C GLY A 195 -3.59 1.77 15.11
N GLN A 196 -3.42 1.56 13.79
CA GLN A 196 -3.75 2.56 12.78
C GLN A 196 -5.26 2.83 12.69
N LEU A 197 -6.11 1.80 12.76
CA LEU A 197 -7.57 1.96 12.83
C LEU A 197 -7.98 2.75 14.08
N ALA A 198 -7.42 2.41 15.24
CA ALA A 198 -7.67 3.13 16.49
C ALA A 198 -7.19 4.60 16.42
N ALA A 199 -6.15 4.89 15.64
CA ALA A 199 -5.65 6.24 15.40
C ALA A 199 -6.43 7.03 14.35
N GLY A 200 -7.46 6.43 13.71
CA GLY A 200 -8.38 7.12 12.81
C GLY A 200 -8.24 6.79 11.33
N ALA A 201 -7.51 5.75 10.96
CA ALA A 201 -7.55 5.22 9.59
C ALA A 201 -8.94 4.65 9.28
N ASP A 202 -9.46 4.92 8.08
CA ASP A 202 -10.74 4.41 7.59
C ASP A 202 -10.58 3.08 6.84
N VAL A 203 -9.41 2.90 6.22
CA VAL A 203 -9.07 1.79 5.31
C VAL A 203 -7.65 1.35 5.57
N LEU A 204 -7.40 0.07 5.40
CA LEU A 204 -6.06 -0.51 5.47
C LEU A 204 -5.60 -1.01 4.11
N GLN A 205 -4.32 -0.87 3.77
CA GLN A 205 -3.74 -1.47 2.58
C GLN A 205 -2.54 -2.35 2.92
N ILE A 206 -2.48 -3.53 2.31
CA ILE A 206 -1.38 -4.49 2.46
C ILE A 206 -0.59 -4.50 1.15
N PHE A 207 0.65 -4.02 1.19
CA PHE A 207 1.51 -3.89 0.01
C PHE A 207 2.42 -5.10 -0.16
N ASP A 208 2.15 -5.94 -1.18
CA ASP A 208 2.97 -7.09 -1.56
C ASP A 208 3.64 -6.89 -2.92
N THR A 209 4.56 -5.92 -2.95
CA THR A 209 5.25 -5.46 -4.17
C THR A 209 6.01 -6.58 -4.87
N TRP A 210 6.51 -7.57 -4.13
CA TRP A 210 7.35 -8.64 -4.66
C TRP A 210 6.63 -9.98 -4.82
N ALA A 211 5.31 -10.01 -4.72
CA ALA A 211 4.50 -11.24 -4.83
C ALA A 211 4.69 -11.96 -6.18
N GLY A 212 4.80 -11.19 -7.26
CA GLY A 212 4.86 -11.71 -8.63
C GLY A 212 6.10 -12.56 -8.99
N VAL A 213 7.13 -12.59 -8.13
CA VAL A 213 8.29 -13.46 -8.35
C VAL A 213 8.08 -14.89 -7.85
N LEU A 214 6.97 -15.12 -7.13
CA LEU A 214 6.66 -16.41 -6.53
C LEU A 214 5.96 -17.35 -7.53
N PRO A 215 6.42 -18.59 -7.70
CA PRO A 215 5.66 -19.59 -8.45
C PRO A 215 4.36 -19.95 -7.69
N PRO A 216 3.34 -20.51 -8.35
CA PRO A 216 1.99 -20.62 -7.81
C PRO A 216 1.88 -21.24 -6.42
N ARG A 217 2.63 -22.33 -6.14
CA ARG A 217 2.63 -22.98 -4.82
C ARG A 217 3.19 -22.08 -3.73
N GLU A 218 4.29 -21.37 -4.03
CA GLU A 218 4.94 -20.47 -3.08
C GLU A 218 4.15 -19.17 -2.92
N PHE A 219 3.48 -18.71 -3.97
CA PHE A 219 2.54 -17.58 -3.90
C PHE A 219 1.38 -17.86 -2.94
N LEU A 220 0.80 -19.07 -3.00
CA LEU A 220 -0.21 -19.50 -2.04
C LEU A 220 0.33 -19.47 -0.60
N ARG A 221 1.53 -20.02 -0.41
CA ARG A 221 2.13 -20.19 0.92
C ARG A 221 2.62 -18.89 1.53
N TRP A 222 3.23 -18.00 0.74
CA TRP A 222 3.98 -16.85 1.25
C TRP A 222 3.31 -15.50 1.00
N SER A 223 2.35 -15.41 0.07
CA SER A 223 1.59 -14.19 -0.21
C SER A 223 0.13 -14.33 0.24
N ILE A 224 -0.61 -15.32 -0.27
CA ILE A 224 -2.04 -15.49 0.04
C ILE A 224 -2.26 -15.81 1.51
N GLU A 225 -1.63 -16.86 2.02
CA GLU A 225 -1.90 -17.36 3.38
C GLU A 225 -1.53 -16.32 4.47
N PRO A 226 -0.37 -15.65 4.43
CA PRO A 226 -0.07 -14.58 5.37
C PRO A 226 -1.04 -13.40 5.29
N THR A 227 -1.45 -13.00 4.07
CA THR A 227 -2.43 -11.93 3.88
C THR A 227 -3.79 -12.32 4.45
N ARG A 228 -4.27 -13.54 4.20
CA ARG A 228 -5.51 -14.07 4.77
C ARG A 228 -5.50 -13.98 6.29
N ARG A 229 -4.42 -14.44 6.93
CA ARG A 229 -4.25 -14.40 8.40
C ARG A 229 -4.28 -12.96 8.94
N ILE A 230 -3.69 -12.00 8.24
CA ILE A 230 -3.77 -10.58 8.61
C ILE A 230 -5.21 -10.09 8.53
N VAL A 231 -5.91 -10.35 7.42
CA VAL A 231 -7.31 -9.94 7.22
C VAL A 231 -8.21 -10.52 8.31
N GLU A 232 -8.09 -11.81 8.59
CA GLU A 232 -8.86 -12.50 9.64
C GLU A 232 -8.52 -11.94 11.04
N GLY A 233 -7.23 -11.75 11.34
CA GLY A 233 -6.79 -11.23 12.63
C GLY A 233 -7.27 -9.81 12.91
N VAL A 234 -7.25 -8.93 11.90
CA VAL A 234 -7.79 -7.57 12.01
C VAL A 234 -9.31 -7.62 12.19
N ARG A 235 -10.03 -8.40 11.37
CA ARG A 235 -11.49 -8.49 11.44
C ARG A 235 -12.02 -9.20 12.68
N ALA A 236 -11.23 -10.03 13.30
CA ALA A 236 -11.57 -10.61 14.61
C ALA A 236 -11.72 -9.53 15.71
N LYS A 237 -11.10 -8.36 15.53
CA LYS A 237 -11.19 -7.22 16.47
C LYS A 237 -12.05 -6.07 15.92
N VAL A 238 -12.01 -5.85 14.61
CA VAL A 238 -12.75 -4.80 13.90
C VAL A 238 -13.47 -5.45 12.71
N PRO A 239 -14.66 -6.04 12.89
CA PRO A 239 -15.34 -6.87 11.88
C PRO A 239 -15.58 -6.15 10.54
N ASP A 240 -15.84 -4.84 10.58
CA ASP A 240 -16.16 -4.03 9.40
C ASP A 240 -14.92 -3.37 8.75
N ALA A 241 -13.71 -3.70 9.22
CA ALA A 241 -12.46 -3.14 8.69
C ALA A 241 -12.37 -3.35 7.18
N LYS A 242 -12.17 -2.24 6.43
CA LYS A 242 -11.98 -2.24 4.99
C LYS A 242 -10.51 -2.43 4.66
N ILE A 243 -10.23 -3.46 3.85
CA ILE A 243 -8.85 -3.89 3.56
C ILE A 243 -8.66 -4.04 2.06
N ILE A 244 -7.60 -3.42 1.55
CA ILE A 244 -7.14 -3.49 0.15
C ILE A 244 -5.86 -4.33 0.12
N GLY A 245 -5.82 -5.37 -0.72
CA GLY A 245 -4.61 -6.13 -0.99
C GLY A 245 -3.88 -5.62 -2.23
N PHE A 246 -2.55 -5.73 -2.29
CA PHE A 246 -1.79 -5.41 -3.49
C PHE A 246 -0.71 -6.46 -3.78
N PRO A 247 -1.09 -7.64 -4.29
CA PRO A 247 -0.13 -8.65 -4.75
C PRO A 247 0.34 -8.29 -6.18
N ARG A 248 1.32 -7.37 -6.28
CA ARG A 248 1.82 -6.89 -7.56
C ARG A 248 2.38 -8.05 -8.39
N GLY A 249 2.03 -8.11 -9.67
CA GLY A 249 2.48 -9.15 -10.59
C GLY A 249 1.82 -10.52 -10.40
N ALA A 250 0.72 -10.60 -9.63
CA ALA A 250 0.01 -11.86 -9.39
C ALA A 250 -0.60 -12.49 -10.65
N GLY A 251 -0.88 -11.70 -11.69
CA GLY A 251 -1.38 -12.18 -12.97
C GLY A 251 -2.60 -13.12 -12.83
N ALA A 252 -2.50 -14.32 -13.39
CA ALA A 252 -3.58 -15.32 -13.36
C ALA A 252 -3.91 -15.86 -11.95
N LEU A 253 -3.10 -15.58 -10.94
CA LEU A 253 -3.36 -15.98 -9.54
C LEU A 253 -4.27 -15.00 -8.80
N LEU A 254 -4.58 -13.86 -9.39
CA LEU A 254 -5.37 -12.81 -8.75
C LEU A 254 -6.80 -13.24 -8.35
N PRO A 255 -7.55 -14.01 -9.17
CA PRO A 255 -8.85 -14.55 -8.76
C PRO A 255 -8.78 -15.43 -7.52
N HIS A 256 -7.71 -16.25 -7.39
CA HIS A 256 -7.49 -17.06 -6.21
C HIS A 256 -7.12 -16.21 -5.00
N TYR A 257 -6.26 -15.19 -5.19
CA TYR A 257 -5.89 -14.26 -4.13
C TYR A 257 -7.12 -13.60 -3.50
N VAL A 258 -8.00 -13.00 -4.29
CA VAL A 258 -9.19 -12.32 -3.74
C VAL A 258 -10.17 -13.27 -3.07
N GLN A 259 -10.32 -14.49 -3.61
CA GLN A 259 -11.20 -15.51 -3.04
C GLN A 259 -10.70 -15.99 -1.67
N ALA A 260 -9.39 -16.20 -1.54
CA ALA A 260 -8.81 -16.79 -0.35
C ALA A 260 -8.54 -15.78 0.76
N THR A 261 -8.16 -14.54 0.42
CA THR A 261 -7.77 -13.53 1.42
C THR A 261 -8.95 -12.79 2.03
N GLY A 262 -10.08 -12.68 1.31
CA GLY A 262 -11.27 -11.98 1.77
C GLY A 262 -11.13 -10.45 1.80
N VAL A 263 -10.18 -9.85 1.06
CA VAL A 263 -10.04 -8.39 0.94
C VAL A 263 -11.27 -7.73 0.29
N ASP A 264 -11.55 -6.47 0.58
CA ASP A 264 -12.68 -5.70 -0.01
C ASP A 264 -12.33 -5.16 -1.41
N ALA A 265 -11.05 -4.93 -1.66
CA ALA A 265 -10.52 -4.52 -2.94
C ALA A 265 -9.14 -5.12 -3.19
N VAL A 266 -8.76 -5.18 -4.46
CA VAL A 266 -7.40 -5.53 -4.85
C VAL A 266 -6.82 -4.46 -5.77
N SER A 267 -5.59 -4.02 -5.45
CA SER A 267 -4.80 -3.21 -6.37
C SER A 267 -4.21 -4.10 -7.45
N ILE A 268 -4.23 -3.61 -8.68
CA ILE A 268 -3.66 -4.27 -9.84
C ILE A 268 -2.61 -3.35 -10.48
N ASP A 269 -1.58 -3.93 -11.04
CA ASP A 269 -0.59 -3.21 -11.81
C ASP A 269 -0.98 -3.13 -13.31
N TRP A 270 -0.19 -2.39 -14.08
CA TRP A 270 -0.45 -2.15 -15.51
C TRP A 270 -0.30 -3.38 -16.41
N THR A 271 0.22 -4.50 -15.89
CA THR A 271 0.36 -5.76 -16.64
C THR A 271 -0.86 -6.66 -16.55
N ALA A 272 -1.85 -6.28 -15.73
CA ALA A 272 -3.05 -7.06 -15.50
C ALA A 272 -3.91 -7.17 -16.77
N ASP A 273 -4.32 -8.39 -17.13
CA ASP A 273 -5.24 -8.64 -18.24
C ASP A 273 -6.64 -8.11 -17.89
N PRO A 274 -7.16 -7.13 -18.64
CA PRO A 274 -8.46 -6.52 -18.32
C PRO A 274 -9.64 -7.48 -18.47
N VAL A 275 -9.56 -8.50 -19.31
CA VAL A 275 -10.63 -9.49 -19.47
C VAL A 275 -10.69 -10.37 -18.21
N LEU A 276 -9.55 -10.93 -17.81
CA LEU A 276 -9.45 -11.72 -16.59
C LEU A 276 -9.94 -10.94 -15.36
N ILE A 277 -9.53 -9.66 -15.25
CA ILE A 277 -9.92 -8.81 -14.12
C ILE A 277 -11.43 -8.59 -14.08
N ARG A 278 -12.05 -8.21 -15.19
CA ARG A 278 -13.51 -7.96 -15.24
C ARG A 278 -14.33 -9.22 -14.95
N GLU A 279 -13.94 -10.34 -15.52
CA GLU A 279 -14.74 -11.58 -15.45
C GLU A 279 -14.57 -12.33 -14.15
N HIS A 280 -13.36 -12.29 -13.55
CA HIS A 280 -13.04 -13.18 -12.44
C HIS A 280 -12.69 -12.47 -11.13
N VAL A 281 -12.46 -11.15 -11.16
CA VAL A 281 -12.04 -10.37 -9.98
C VAL A 281 -13.04 -9.27 -9.63
N GLN A 282 -13.36 -8.37 -10.57
CA GLN A 282 -14.16 -7.17 -10.29
C GLN A 282 -15.63 -7.48 -9.92
N ASN A 283 -16.16 -8.63 -10.31
CA ASN A 283 -17.47 -9.11 -9.88
C ASN A 283 -17.52 -9.48 -8.38
N ARG A 284 -16.36 -9.73 -7.77
CA ARG A 284 -16.23 -10.14 -6.34
C ARG A 284 -15.83 -8.97 -5.45
N VAL A 285 -14.77 -8.25 -5.83
CA VAL A 285 -14.17 -7.16 -5.04
C VAL A 285 -14.03 -5.88 -5.87
N ALA A 286 -13.77 -4.75 -5.23
CA ALA A 286 -13.42 -3.54 -5.97
C ALA A 286 -12.01 -3.66 -6.57
N ILE A 287 -11.78 -2.99 -7.70
CA ILE A 287 -10.46 -2.88 -8.34
C ILE A 287 -9.87 -1.52 -8.01
N GLN A 288 -8.59 -1.51 -7.67
CA GLN A 288 -7.79 -0.30 -7.52
C GLN A 288 -6.64 -0.33 -8.52
N GLY A 289 -6.44 0.75 -9.24
CA GLY A 289 -5.34 0.87 -10.21
C GLY A 289 -5.84 1.44 -11.53
N ASN A 290 -5.18 1.19 -12.65
CA ASN A 290 -3.86 0.56 -12.81
C ASN A 290 -3.02 1.32 -13.85
N LEU A 291 -3.16 2.65 -13.85
CA LEU A 291 -2.43 3.48 -14.80
C LEU A 291 -0.93 3.23 -14.70
N ASP A 292 -0.28 2.98 -15.85
CA ASP A 292 1.18 2.85 -15.90
C ASP A 292 1.84 4.18 -15.47
N PRO A 293 2.70 4.18 -14.45
CA PRO A 293 3.43 5.39 -14.04
C PRO A 293 4.27 6.02 -15.15
N LEU A 294 4.71 5.23 -16.14
CA LEU A 294 5.45 5.77 -17.30
C LEU A 294 4.53 6.54 -18.26
N ALA A 295 3.27 6.12 -18.42
CA ALA A 295 2.28 6.89 -19.17
C ALA A 295 2.02 8.25 -18.52
N LEU A 296 2.01 8.31 -17.17
CA LEU A 296 1.89 9.56 -16.43
C LEU A 296 3.11 10.48 -16.65
N ILE A 297 4.34 9.92 -16.72
CA ILE A 297 5.54 10.70 -17.05
C ILE A 297 5.47 11.20 -18.50
N ALA A 298 5.01 10.38 -19.43
CA ALA A 298 4.93 10.75 -20.85
C ALA A 298 3.96 11.91 -21.11
N GLY A 299 2.82 11.96 -20.42
CA GLY A 299 1.87 13.05 -20.53
C GLY A 299 1.13 13.13 -21.87
N GLY A 300 0.42 14.23 -22.10
CA GLY A 300 -0.26 14.55 -23.34
C GLY A 300 -1.23 13.46 -23.84
N ALA A 301 -1.34 13.29 -25.15
CA ALA A 301 -2.27 12.33 -25.75
C ALA A 301 -2.01 10.86 -25.37
N ALA A 302 -0.78 10.51 -24.98
CA ALA A 302 -0.45 9.16 -24.50
C ALA A 302 -1.07 8.91 -23.12
N LEU A 303 -0.98 9.90 -22.23
CA LEU A 303 -1.61 9.85 -20.91
C LEU A 303 -3.13 9.81 -21.05
N ASP A 304 -3.73 10.65 -21.91
CA ASP A 304 -5.18 10.67 -22.11
C ASP A 304 -5.71 9.31 -22.53
N ARG A 305 -5.06 8.68 -23.52
CA ARG A 305 -5.45 7.31 -23.96
C ARG A 305 -5.30 6.29 -22.84
N ALA A 306 -4.20 6.34 -22.07
CA ALA A 306 -3.99 5.39 -20.98
C ALA A 306 -5.04 5.54 -19.86
N VAL A 307 -5.45 6.77 -19.53
CA VAL A 307 -6.53 7.04 -18.58
C VAL A 307 -7.86 6.51 -19.11
N ASP A 308 -8.18 6.80 -20.39
CA ASP A 308 -9.41 6.32 -21.03
C ASP A 308 -9.48 4.79 -21.04
N ASP A 309 -8.36 4.10 -21.30
CA ASP A 309 -8.28 2.63 -21.29
C ASP A 309 -8.59 2.06 -19.90
N VAL A 310 -8.05 2.66 -18.83
CA VAL A 310 -8.39 2.26 -17.44
C VAL A 310 -9.87 2.45 -17.17
N LEU A 311 -10.43 3.61 -17.54
CA LEU A 311 -11.84 3.92 -17.33
C LEU A 311 -12.77 3.03 -18.16
N ALA A 312 -12.46 2.82 -19.44
CA ALA A 312 -13.24 1.95 -20.32
C ALA A 312 -13.27 0.49 -19.83
N ASN A 313 -12.14 0.02 -19.30
CA ASN A 313 -12.04 -1.34 -18.79
C ASN A 313 -12.74 -1.54 -17.45
N TYR A 314 -12.68 -0.58 -16.51
CA TYR A 314 -13.05 -0.86 -15.12
C TYR A 314 -14.15 0.05 -14.54
N ALA A 315 -14.45 1.23 -15.11
CA ALA A 315 -15.40 2.17 -14.49
C ALA A 315 -16.86 1.71 -14.52
N LYS A 316 -17.20 0.71 -15.35
CA LYS A 316 -18.52 0.05 -15.32
C LYS A 316 -18.73 -0.79 -14.06
N GLY A 317 -17.66 -1.14 -13.36
CA GLY A 317 -17.67 -1.84 -12.08
C GLY A 317 -17.26 -0.94 -10.90
N ARG A 318 -16.82 -1.55 -9.82
CA ARG A 318 -16.32 -0.89 -8.62
C ARG A 318 -14.83 -0.55 -8.82
N LEU A 319 -14.53 0.69 -9.16
CA LEU A 319 -13.20 1.19 -9.45
C LEU A 319 -12.79 2.27 -8.44
N ILE A 320 -11.57 2.14 -7.91
CA ILE A 320 -10.77 3.19 -7.29
C ILE A 320 -9.64 3.50 -8.27
N PHE A 321 -9.64 4.70 -8.85
CA PHE A 321 -8.60 5.06 -9.80
C PHE A 321 -7.28 5.31 -9.07
N ASN A 322 -6.22 4.66 -9.55
CA ASN A 322 -4.87 4.78 -9.03
C ASN A 322 -3.85 4.44 -10.12
N LEU A 323 -2.58 4.62 -9.82
CA LEU A 323 -1.50 4.07 -10.62
C LEU A 323 -1.35 2.57 -10.35
N GLY A 324 -0.74 1.85 -11.28
CA GLY A 324 -0.39 0.44 -11.12
C GLY A 324 0.78 0.20 -10.15
N HIS A 325 1.49 1.25 -9.75
CA HIS A 325 2.49 1.31 -8.68
C HIS A 325 2.71 2.76 -8.23
N GLY A 326 3.71 3.03 -7.40
CA GLY A 326 3.98 4.38 -6.93
C GLY A 326 4.38 5.37 -8.02
N ILE A 327 3.93 6.61 -7.89
CA ILE A 327 4.37 7.72 -8.74
C ILE A 327 5.90 7.89 -8.66
N GLN A 328 6.51 8.23 -9.78
CA GLN A 328 7.95 8.39 -9.88
C GLN A 328 8.37 9.84 -9.65
N PRO A 329 9.60 10.08 -9.14
CA PRO A 329 10.06 11.43 -8.80
C PRO A 329 10.16 12.40 -9.99
N GLU A 330 10.28 11.87 -11.20
CA GLU A 330 10.43 12.60 -12.45
C GLU A 330 9.09 13.05 -13.04
N THR A 331 7.98 12.64 -12.44
CA THR A 331 6.63 12.94 -12.95
C THR A 331 6.34 14.44 -12.88
N PRO A 332 6.00 15.09 -14.00
CA PRO A 332 5.57 16.50 -13.99
C PRO A 332 4.23 16.69 -13.27
N ILE A 333 4.14 17.72 -12.44
CA ILE A 333 2.89 18.04 -11.71
C ILE A 333 1.71 18.26 -12.68
N ALA A 334 1.95 18.96 -13.79
CA ALA A 334 0.92 19.21 -14.81
C ALA A 334 0.32 17.92 -15.39
N HIS A 335 1.08 16.83 -15.46
CA HIS A 335 0.56 15.54 -15.92
C HIS A 335 -0.34 14.87 -14.86
N VAL A 336 -0.06 15.10 -13.58
CA VAL A 336 -0.94 14.64 -12.50
C VAL A 336 -2.27 15.40 -12.57
N GLU A 337 -2.22 16.70 -12.80
CA GLU A 337 -3.41 17.56 -12.98
C GLU A 337 -4.22 17.10 -14.21
N GLN A 338 -3.57 16.87 -15.37
CA GLN A 338 -4.18 16.35 -16.59
C GLN A 338 -4.91 15.01 -16.32
N MET A 339 -4.26 14.07 -15.64
CA MET A 339 -4.86 12.79 -15.27
C MET A 339 -6.11 12.98 -14.42
N ILE A 340 -6.04 13.81 -13.38
CA ILE A 340 -7.16 14.06 -12.47
C ILE A 340 -8.33 14.69 -13.22
N GLU A 341 -8.10 15.71 -14.03
CA GLU A 341 -9.13 16.36 -14.85
C GLU A 341 -9.80 15.35 -15.77
N ARG A 342 -9.02 14.47 -16.44
CA ARG A 342 -9.55 13.43 -17.31
C ARG A 342 -10.45 12.45 -16.58
N VAL A 343 -10.02 11.97 -15.40
CA VAL A 343 -10.84 11.07 -14.58
C VAL A 343 -12.10 11.75 -14.03
N ARG A 344 -11.99 13.02 -13.58
CA ARG A 344 -13.13 13.78 -13.06
C ARG A 344 -14.16 14.13 -14.15
N ALA A 345 -13.72 14.29 -15.39
CA ALA A 345 -14.61 14.51 -16.54
C ALA A 345 -15.34 13.25 -17.00
N HIS A 346 -14.96 12.07 -16.50
CA HIS A 346 -15.60 10.81 -16.88
C HIS A 346 -17.07 10.78 -16.45
N THR A 347 -17.95 10.57 -17.42
CA THR A 347 -19.40 10.41 -17.21
C THR A 347 -19.78 9.02 -17.71
N ALA A 348 -19.84 8.04 -16.80
CA ALA A 348 -20.27 6.68 -17.13
C ALA A 348 -21.78 6.52 -17.10
#